data_8f0e3cc96d85e8042c9f73a29cce0c5d
#
_entry.id   8f0e3cc96d85e8042c9f73a29cce0c5d
#
_cell.length_a   1.000
_cell.length_b   1.000
_cell.length_c   1.000
_cell.angle_alpha   90.00
_cell.angle_beta   90.00
_cell.angle_gamma   90.00
#
_symmetry.space_group_name_H-M   'P 1'
#
loop_
_entity.id
_entity.type
_entity.pdbx_description
1 polymer ?
#
loop_
_entity_poly.entity_id
_entity_poly.type
_entity_poly.pdbx_seq_one_letter_code
_entity_poly.pdbx_strand_id
1 'polypeptide(L)'
;GRQQETLYLLMMDVDDFKKINDHFGHAEGDRALVKTAQAMKAACREAGASPVRIGGDEFVVLYETEAEKNVTTLINRIREELADRNRDDEYRITVSVGYARYNPVTMDVAKLLAMADANLYRDKKR
;
A
#
# COMPACT_ATOMS: atom_id res chain seq x y z
N GLY A 1 -10.61 -29.99 2.96
CA GLY A 1 -9.26 -29.75 3.40
C GLY A 1 -8.95 -28.28 3.62
N ARG A 2 -7.82 -28.07 4.21
CA ARG A 2 -7.35 -26.72 4.49
C ARG A 2 -6.93 -26.05 3.19
N GLN A 3 -7.42 -24.85 2.94
CA GLN A 3 -7.00 -24.08 1.78
C GLN A 3 -5.56 -23.58 2.01
N GLN A 4 -4.78 -23.61 0.95
CA GLN A 4 -3.43 -23.10 1.01
C GLN A 4 -3.44 -21.58 0.86
N GLU A 5 -2.62 -20.93 1.66
CA GLU A 5 -2.43 -19.51 1.54
C GLU A 5 -1.42 -19.19 0.46
N THR A 6 -1.64 -18.10 -0.23
CA THR A 6 -0.75 -17.58 -1.27
C THR A 6 -0.19 -16.25 -0.78
N LEU A 7 1.07 -16.00 -1.06
CA LEU A 7 1.70 -14.73 -0.71
C LEU A 7 1.41 -13.69 -1.78
N TYR A 8 0.93 -12.56 -1.34
CA TYR A 8 0.77 -11.36 -2.18
C TYR A 8 1.68 -10.28 -1.66
N LEU A 9 2.27 -9.55 -2.59
CA LEU A 9 3.08 -8.38 -2.25
C LEU A 9 2.37 -7.15 -2.81
N LEU A 10 2.08 -6.19 -1.93
CA LEU A 10 1.45 -4.92 -2.30
C LEU A 10 2.50 -3.83 -2.23
N MET A 11 2.58 -2.99 -3.26
CA MET A 11 3.38 -1.77 -3.22
C MET A 11 2.44 -0.59 -3.20
N MET A 12 2.75 0.38 -2.37
CA MET A 12 1.89 1.52 -2.15
C MET A 12 2.71 2.80 -2.09
N ASP A 13 2.15 3.85 -2.68
CA ASP A 13 2.84 5.12 -2.82
C ASP A 13 1.83 6.26 -2.57
N VAL A 14 2.28 7.30 -1.91
CA VAL A 14 1.44 8.49 -1.66
C VAL A 14 1.31 9.28 -2.96
N ASP A 15 0.07 9.52 -3.39
CA ASP A 15 -0.20 10.25 -4.63
C ASP A 15 0.26 11.69 -4.52
N ASP A 16 0.97 12.16 -5.55
CA ASP A 16 1.43 13.54 -5.66
C ASP A 16 2.25 14.02 -4.47
N PHE A 17 3.04 13.12 -3.88
CA PHE A 17 3.81 13.42 -2.67
C PHE A 17 4.75 14.63 -2.88
N LYS A 18 5.40 14.71 -4.04
CA LYS A 18 6.27 15.85 -4.36
C LYS A 18 5.48 17.17 -4.34
N LYS A 19 4.26 17.14 -4.87
CA LYS A 19 3.39 18.33 -4.88
C LYS A 19 2.98 18.72 -3.45
N ILE A 20 2.76 17.76 -2.58
CA ILE A 20 2.46 18.03 -1.16
C ILE A 20 3.64 18.78 -0.54
N ASN A 21 4.85 18.29 -0.71
CA ASN A 21 6.05 18.95 -0.20
C ASN A 21 6.23 20.36 -0.78
N ASP A 22 6.08 20.48 -2.10
CA ASP A 22 6.31 21.75 -2.79
C ASP A 22 5.26 22.80 -2.43
N HIS A 23 4.02 22.37 -2.20
CA HIS A 23 2.90 23.29 -1.98
C HIS A 23 2.67 23.59 -0.49
N PHE A 24 2.83 22.60 0.38
CA PHE A 24 2.53 22.71 1.81
C PHE A 24 3.76 22.61 2.70
N GLY A 25 4.92 22.29 2.15
CA GLY A 25 6.16 22.14 2.90
C GLY A 25 6.47 20.74 3.34
N HIS A 26 7.73 20.49 3.69
CA HIS A 26 8.22 19.16 4.08
C HIS A 26 7.56 18.63 5.35
N ALA A 27 7.20 19.51 6.29
CA ALA A 27 6.51 19.10 7.51
C ALA A 27 5.16 18.44 7.18
N GLU A 28 4.43 19.00 6.22
CA GLU A 28 3.16 18.42 5.79
C GLU A 28 3.36 17.13 4.99
N GLY A 29 4.44 17.05 4.21
CA GLY A 29 4.81 15.81 3.56
C GLY A 29 5.10 14.71 4.57
N ASP A 30 5.83 15.03 5.63
CA ASP A 30 6.13 14.08 6.70
C ASP A 30 4.84 13.63 7.41
N ARG A 31 3.91 14.56 7.66
CA ARG A 31 2.60 14.22 8.23
C ARG A 31 1.82 13.26 7.33
N ALA A 32 1.86 13.49 6.01
CA ALA A 32 1.20 12.61 5.07
C ALA A 32 1.77 11.19 5.14
N LEU A 33 3.10 11.06 5.25
CA LEU A 33 3.74 9.76 5.40
C LEU A 33 3.37 9.08 6.72
N VAL A 34 3.33 9.82 7.82
CA VAL A 34 2.94 9.28 9.13
C VAL A 34 1.49 8.78 9.09
N LYS A 35 0.58 9.56 8.53
CA LYS A 35 -0.84 9.16 8.42
C LYS A 35 -1.00 7.91 7.55
N THR A 36 -0.26 7.85 6.45
CA THR A 36 -0.27 6.69 5.56
C THR A 36 0.24 5.45 6.27
N ALA A 37 1.35 5.58 7.00
CA ALA A 37 1.91 4.47 7.76
C ALA A 37 0.93 3.98 8.84
N GLN A 38 0.29 4.90 9.54
CA GLN A 38 -0.70 4.57 10.58
C GLN A 38 -1.90 3.83 9.98
N ALA A 39 -2.41 4.32 8.85
CA ALA A 39 -3.53 3.69 8.16
C ALA A 39 -3.18 2.28 7.69
N MET A 40 -2.01 2.14 7.09
CA MET A 40 -1.51 0.84 6.63
C MET A 40 -1.37 -0.14 7.79
N LYS A 41 -0.75 0.29 8.88
CA LYS A 41 -0.53 -0.56 10.06
C LYS A 41 -1.84 -1.00 10.70
N ALA A 42 -2.80 -0.09 10.81
CA ALA A 42 -4.10 -0.42 11.39
C ALA A 42 -4.84 -1.48 10.56
N ALA A 43 -4.89 -1.29 9.24
CA ALA A 43 -5.55 -2.23 8.34
C ALA A 43 -4.83 -3.58 8.32
N CYS A 44 -3.49 -3.57 8.31
CA CYS A 44 -2.69 -4.80 8.29
C CYS A 44 -2.83 -5.60 9.58
N ARG A 45 -2.90 -4.91 10.72
CA ARG A 45 -3.08 -5.58 12.01
C ARG A 45 -4.37 -6.39 12.03
N GLU A 46 -5.44 -5.81 11.53
CA GLU A 46 -6.74 -6.47 11.47
C GLU A 46 -6.73 -7.66 10.50
N ALA A 47 -6.05 -7.52 9.37
CA ALA A 47 -6.01 -8.55 8.33
C ALA A 47 -4.97 -9.64 8.59
N GLY A 48 -4.02 -9.40 9.47
CA GLY A 48 -2.89 -10.32 9.67
C GLY A 48 -1.83 -10.16 8.59
N ALA A 49 -1.72 -8.99 7.98
CA ALA A 49 -0.70 -8.70 6.98
C ALA A 49 0.48 -7.96 7.62
N SER A 50 1.62 -7.96 6.93
CA SER A 50 2.87 -7.40 7.44
C SER A 50 3.27 -6.15 6.65
N PRO A 51 3.19 -4.95 7.26
CA PRO A 51 3.61 -3.73 6.59
C PRO A 51 5.10 -3.48 6.75
N VAL A 52 5.73 -2.97 5.69
CA VAL A 52 7.14 -2.59 5.69
C VAL A 52 7.29 -1.27 4.93
N ARG A 53 8.05 -0.34 5.47
CA ARG A 53 8.40 0.87 4.75
C ARG A 53 9.78 0.69 4.12
N ILE A 54 9.88 0.82 2.79
CA ILE A 54 11.15 0.60 2.10
C ILE A 54 11.88 1.87 1.71
N GLY A 55 11.31 3.02 1.96
CA GLY A 55 12.01 4.30 1.73
C GLY A 55 11.03 5.39 1.41
N GLY A 56 11.49 6.62 1.45
CA GLY A 56 10.74 7.80 1.05
C GLY A 56 9.24 7.71 1.30
N ASP A 57 8.50 7.77 0.21
CA ASP A 57 7.03 7.71 0.18
C ASP A 57 6.51 6.33 -0.23
N GLU A 58 7.36 5.31 -0.24
CA GLU A 58 7.01 3.96 -0.68
C GLU A 58 6.85 2.98 0.48
N PHE A 59 5.80 2.18 0.41
CA PHE A 59 5.47 1.17 1.40
C PHE A 59 5.21 -0.16 0.73
N VAL A 60 5.50 -1.25 1.43
CA VAL A 60 5.24 -2.62 0.96
C VAL A 60 4.43 -3.34 2.03
N VAL A 61 3.49 -4.15 1.58
CA VAL A 61 2.74 -5.05 2.46
C VAL A 61 2.91 -6.47 1.96
N LEU A 62 3.25 -7.37 2.86
CA LEU A 62 3.28 -8.81 2.59
C LEU A 62 2.04 -9.43 3.21
N TYR A 63 1.28 -10.14 2.41
CA TYR A 63 0.01 -10.69 2.86
C TYR A 63 -0.18 -12.12 2.36
N GLU A 64 -0.19 -13.07 3.29
CA GLU A 64 -0.51 -14.46 2.97
C GLU A 64 -2.00 -14.67 3.23
N THR A 65 -2.72 -15.07 2.20
CA THR A 65 -4.16 -15.27 2.31
C THR A 65 -4.62 -16.31 1.31
N GLU A 66 -5.74 -16.93 1.58
CA GLU A 66 -6.29 -17.99 0.76
C GLU A 66 -7.08 -17.50 -0.46
N ALA A 67 -7.47 -16.23 -0.49
CA ALA A 67 -8.28 -15.70 -1.57
C ALA A 67 -7.85 -14.29 -1.98
N GLU A 68 -7.75 -14.06 -3.29
CA GLU A 68 -7.37 -12.75 -3.83
C GLU A 68 -8.33 -11.64 -3.42
N LYS A 69 -9.60 -11.94 -3.25
CA LYS A 69 -10.57 -10.93 -2.80
C LYS A 69 -10.21 -10.32 -1.45
N ASN A 70 -9.46 -11.05 -0.63
CA ASN A 70 -9.00 -10.52 0.67
C ASN A 70 -7.97 -9.41 0.49
N VAL A 71 -7.21 -9.45 -0.61
CA VAL A 71 -6.25 -8.39 -0.95
C VAL A 71 -7.01 -7.10 -1.28
N THR A 72 -8.06 -7.19 -2.07
CA THR A 72 -8.91 -6.04 -2.40
C THR A 72 -9.56 -5.46 -1.14
N THR A 73 -10.02 -6.32 -0.26
CA THR A 73 -10.59 -5.90 1.03
C THR A 73 -9.55 -5.14 1.86
N LEU A 74 -8.33 -5.66 1.91
CA LEU A 74 -7.23 -4.99 2.63
C LEU A 74 -6.93 -3.61 2.03
N ILE A 75 -6.85 -3.52 0.71
CA ILE A 75 -6.59 -2.24 0.04
C ILE A 75 -7.69 -1.22 0.37
N ASN A 76 -8.94 -1.65 0.30
CA ASN A 76 -10.06 -0.76 0.63
C ASN A 76 -10.00 -0.33 2.09
N ARG A 77 -9.61 -1.23 2.98
CA ARG A 77 -9.47 -0.90 4.41
C ARG A 77 -8.37 0.12 4.64
N ILE A 78 -7.23 -0.02 3.96
CA ILE A 78 -6.16 0.96 4.05
C ILE A 78 -6.66 2.34 3.61
N ARG A 79 -7.41 2.40 2.51
CA ARG A 79 -7.96 3.66 2.00
C ARG A 79 -8.96 4.29 2.95
N GLU A 80 -9.82 3.47 3.57
CA GLU A 80 -10.78 3.95 4.58
C GLU A 80 -10.07 4.50 5.81
N GLU A 81 -9.06 3.78 6.30
CA GLU A 81 -8.27 4.21 7.45
C GLU A 81 -7.54 5.52 7.17
N LEU A 82 -7.02 5.67 5.95
CA LEU A 82 -6.34 6.90 5.56
C LEU A 82 -7.33 8.07 5.43
N ALA A 83 -8.47 7.84 4.81
CA ALA A 83 -9.50 8.88 4.67
C ALA A 83 -9.96 9.39 6.03
N ASP A 84 -10.09 8.48 6.99
CA ASP A 84 -10.50 8.81 8.35
C ASP A 84 -9.48 9.70 9.05
N ARG A 85 -8.20 9.40 8.90
CA ARG A 85 -7.10 10.17 9.48
C ARG A 85 -6.87 11.51 8.79
N ASN A 86 -7.39 11.65 7.57
CA ASN A 86 -7.18 12.82 6.71
C ASN A 86 -8.40 13.74 6.68
N ARG A 87 -9.42 13.45 7.46
CA ARG A 87 -10.73 14.09 7.38
C ARG A 87 -10.71 15.59 7.58
N ASP A 88 -9.85 16.08 8.47
CA ASP A 88 -9.79 17.49 8.85
C ASP A 88 -8.69 18.26 8.13
N ASP A 89 -8.01 17.64 7.18
CA ASP A 89 -6.92 18.29 6.46
C ASP A 89 -7.43 19.14 5.30
N GLU A 90 -6.66 20.19 4.98
CA GLU A 90 -6.99 21.09 3.88
C GLU A 90 -6.87 20.41 2.51
N TYR A 91 -6.08 19.36 2.41
CA TYR A 91 -5.87 18.64 1.16
C TYR A 91 -6.06 17.15 1.39
N ARG A 92 -6.36 16.44 0.32
CA ARG A 92 -6.65 15.02 0.38
C ARG A 92 -5.39 14.21 0.17
N ILE A 93 -5.10 13.31 1.11
CA ILE A 93 -4.00 12.35 0.97
C ILE A 93 -4.61 11.06 0.46
N THR A 94 -4.14 10.61 -0.71
CA THR A 94 -4.56 9.33 -1.27
C THR A 94 -3.34 8.51 -1.64
N VAL A 95 -3.56 7.21 -1.86
CA VAL A 95 -2.48 6.29 -2.23
C VAL A 95 -2.85 5.51 -3.47
N SER A 96 -1.84 5.23 -4.29
CA SER A 96 -1.94 4.26 -5.35
C SER A 96 -1.37 2.94 -4.86
N VAL A 97 -1.96 1.83 -5.29
CA VAL A 97 -1.57 0.50 -4.83
C VAL A 97 -1.46 -0.43 -6.03
N GLY A 98 -0.37 -1.17 -6.11
CA GLY A 98 -0.24 -2.26 -7.07
C GLY A 98 0.14 -3.52 -6.30
N TYR A 99 -0.42 -4.66 -6.68
CA TYR A 99 -0.04 -5.90 -6.02
C TYR A 99 0.24 -6.98 -7.03
N ALA A 100 0.98 -8.00 -6.58
CA ALA A 100 1.27 -9.18 -7.39
C ALA A 100 1.20 -10.41 -6.50
N ARG A 101 0.77 -11.51 -7.11
CA ARG A 101 0.70 -12.81 -6.47
C ARG A 101 2.03 -13.53 -6.67
N TYR A 102 2.60 -14.05 -5.61
CA TYR A 102 3.86 -14.78 -5.69
C TYR A 102 3.63 -16.20 -6.21
N ASN A 103 4.44 -16.59 -7.20
CA ASN A 103 4.49 -17.96 -7.67
C ASN A 103 5.92 -18.47 -7.47
N PRO A 104 6.17 -19.33 -6.46
CA PRO A 104 7.54 -19.76 -6.16
C PRO A 104 8.20 -20.61 -7.27
N VAL A 105 7.40 -21.15 -8.20
CA VAL A 105 7.93 -21.95 -9.29
C VAL A 105 8.50 -21.08 -10.41
N THR A 106 7.85 -19.95 -10.70
CA THR A 106 8.16 -19.13 -11.88
C THR A 106 8.78 -17.78 -11.58
N MET A 107 8.88 -17.39 -10.32
CA MET A 107 9.41 -16.06 -9.96
C MET A 107 10.35 -16.10 -8.77
N ASP A 108 11.29 -15.14 -8.79
CA ASP A 108 12.06 -14.77 -7.62
C ASP A 108 11.48 -13.49 -7.01
N VAL A 109 12.08 -13.01 -5.94
CA VAL A 109 11.62 -11.80 -5.25
C VAL A 109 11.70 -10.57 -6.15
N ALA A 110 12.76 -10.47 -6.96
CA ALA A 110 12.95 -9.34 -7.86
C ALA A 110 11.80 -9.25 -8.88
N LYS A 111 11.38 -10.38 -9.42
CA LYS A 111 10.26 -10.42 -10.36
C LYS A 111 8.94 -10.05 -9.68
N LEU A 112 8.73 -10.53 -8.47
CA LEU A 112 7.53 -10.21 -7.70
C LEU A 112 7.42 -8.71 -7.45
N LEU A 113 8.53 -8.10 -7.02
CA LEU A 113 8.59 -6.64 -6.81
C LEU A 113 8.32 -5.89 -8.11
N ALA A 114 8.94 -6.33 -9.22
CA ALA A 114 8.76 -5.67 -10.52
C ALA A 114 7.31 -5.72 -10.98
N MET A 115 6.63 -6.83 -10.76
CA MET A 115 5.22 -6.97 -11.14
C MET A 115 4.31 -6.07 -10.30
N ALA A 116 4.54 -6.04 -9.00
CA ALA A 116 3.78 -5.16 -8.12
C ALA A 116 4.00 -3.69 -8.48
N ASP A 117 5.25 -3.32 -8.77
CA ASP A 117 5.61 -1.97 -9.19
C ASP A 117 4.93 -1.58 -10.51
N ALA A 118 4.90 -2.47 -11.49
CA ALA A 118 4.22 -2.23 -12.75
C ALA A 118 2.71 -2.00 -12.54
N ASN A 119 2.10 -2.75 -11.66
CA ASN A 119 0.68 -2.59 -11.33
C ASN A 119 0.43 -1.30 -10.56
N LEU A 120 1.35 -0.91 -9.68
CA LEU A 120 1.30 0.39 -9.01
C LEU A 120 1.33 1.53 -10.01
N TYR A 121 2.22 1.46 -10.98
CA TYR A 121 2.32 2.47 -12.03
C TYR A 121 1.01 2.62 -12.80
N ARG A 122 0.35 1.51 -13.12
CA ARG A 122 -0.96 1.53 -13.79
C ARG A 122 -2.02 2.19 -12.91
N ASP A 123 -2.02 1.92 -11.63
CA ASP A 123 -2.98 2.52 -10.70
C ASP A 123 -2.80 4.04 -10.62
N LYS A 124 -1.56 4.52 -10.67
CA LYS A 124 -1.26 5.97 -10.70
C LYS A 124 -1.78 6.66 -11.95
N LYS A 125 -1.93 5.94 -13.05
CA LYS A 125 -2.36 6.51 -14.33
C LYS A 125 -3.87 6.60 -14.51
N ARG A 126 -4.61 6.09 -13.57
CA ARG A 126 -6.07 6.14 -13.63
C ARG A 126 -6.63 7.52 -13.37
#